data_3506eb942ab0832fd1d40e880dbcbf35
#
_entry.id   3506eb942ab0832fd1d40e880dbcbf35
#
_cell.length_a   1.000
_cell.length_b   1.000
_cell.length_c   1.000
_cell.angle_alpha   90.00
_cell.angle_beta   90.00
_cell.angle_gamma   90.00
#
_symmetry.space_group_name_H-M   'P 1'
#
loop_
_entity.id
_entity.type
_entity.pdbx_description
1 polymer ?
#
loop_
_entity_poly.entity_id
_entity_poly.type
_entity_poly.pdbx_seq_one_letter_code
_entity_poly.pdbx_strand_id
1 'polypeptide(L)'
;MNIKKLTALLCAVVMVLSLAACGGSGDKAGSKHYTVGICQLVQHDALDAATKGFRDAITDALGAENVTFDEQNAAGDSATCATICNGFVSSGVDLILANATGALEAAAAATKDIPILGTAVTEYGVALGIDNFSGTVGGNISGTSDLAPLDQQAAMLTELFPDAKNVGIIYCSGEANSVYQADVVKAALEKSGC
;
A
#
# COMPACT_ATOMS: atom_id res chain seq x y z
N MET A 1 75.54 -0.11 9.29
CA MET A 1 74.12 -0.31 9.75
C MET A 1 73.90 -1.83 9.76
N ASN A 2 73.58 -2.42 10.92
CA ASN A 2 73.43 -3.88 11.03
C ASN A 2 72.25 -4.38 10.21
N ILE A 3 72.44 -5.45 9.41
CA ILE A 3 71.41 -6.08 8.56
C ILE A 3 70.09 -6.33 9.32
N LYS A 4 70.17 -6.71 10.62
CA LYS A 4 69.00 -6.89 11.49
C LYS A 4 68.20 -5.63 11.72
N LYS A 5 68.84 -4.45 11.74
CA LYS A 5 68.14 -3.15 11.87
C LYS A 5 67.52 -2.72 10.55
N LEU A 6 68.12 -3.09 9.42
CA LEU A 6 67.58 -2.79 8.09
C LEU A 6 66.32 -3.64 7.80
N THR A 7 66.34 -4.94 8.20
CA THR A 7 65.17 -5.83 8.08
C THR A 7 64.01 -5.39 8.97
N ALA A 8 64.28 -4.98 10.21
CA ALA A 8 63.25 -4.47 11.12
C ALA A 8 62.62 -3.17 10.60
N LEU A 9 63.41 -2.28 10.00
CA LEU A 9 62.90 -1.04 9.41
C LEU A 9 62.03 -1.33 8.16
N LEU A 10 62.45 -2.29 7.33
CA LEU A 10 61.69 -2.70 6.14
C LEU A 10 60.36 -3.35 6.51
N CYS A 11 60.31 -4.20 7.52
CA CYS A 11 59.08 -4.80 8.06
C CYS A 11 58.12 -3.75 8.65
N ALA A 12 58.64 -2.74 9.34
CA ALA A 12 57.83 -1.64 9.88
C ALA A 12 57.22 -0.79 8.77
N VAL A 13 57.96 -0.51 7.71
CA VAL A 13 57.44 0.24 6.54
C VAL A 13 56.37 -0.57 5.78
N VAL A 14 56.54 -1.87 5.66
CA VAL A 14 55.50 -2.74 5.00
C VAL A 14 54.24 -2.83 5.85
N MET A 15 54.32 -2.87 7.19
CA MET A 15 53.15 -2.85 8.08
C MET A 15 52.42 -1.50 8.04
N VAL A 16 53.10 -0.38 7.92
CA VAL A 16 52.47 0.94 7.80
C VAL A 16 51.77 1.11 6.45
N LEU A 17 52.36 0.56 5.39
CA LEU A 17 51.72 0.59 4.05
C LEU A 17 50.47 -0.33 3.95
N SER A 18 50.44 -1.43 4.71
CA SER A 18 49.28 -2.31 4.75
C SER A 18 48.09 -1.72 5.56
N LEU A 19 48.32 -0.84 6.53
CA LEU A 19 47.24 -0.12 7.23
C LEU A 19 46.67 1.04 6.38
N ALA A 20 47.43 1.59 5.46
CA ALA A 20 46.94 2.64 4.57
C ALA A 20 46.02 2.08 3.42
N ALA A 21 46.11 0.78 3.10
CA ALA A 21 45.29 0.13 2.13
C ALA A 21 43.87 -0.27 2.62
N CYS A 22 43.63 -0.25 3.96
CA CYS A 22 42.31 -0.46 4.55
C CYS A 22 41.55 0.83 4.91
N GLY A 23 42.10 1.99 4.58
CA GLY A 23 41.50 3.29 4.83
C GLY A 23 41.03 3.94 3.54
N GLY A 24 39.78 3.64 3.12
CA GLY A 24 39.12 4.52 2.17
C GLY A 24 38.62 3.91 0.85
N SER A 25 37.93 2.79 0.89
CA SER A 25 36.73 2.67 0.10
C SER A 25 35.58 2.95 1.03
N GLY A 26 35.24 4.21 1.20
CA GLY A 26 33.88 4.59 1.49
C GLY A 26 33.11 4.06 0.28
N ASP A 27 32.62 2.82 0.36
CA ASP A 27 31.42 2.47 -0.34
C ASP A 27 30.42 3.55 0.07
N LYS A 28 30.21 4.53 -0.81
CA LYS A 28 28.89 5.12 -0.91
C LYS A 28 28.02 3.88 -1.14
N ALA A 29 27.37 3.40 -0.07
CA ALA A 29 26.24 2.50 -0.19
C ALA A 29 25.42 3.14 -1.30
N GLY A 30 25.44 2.54 -2.49
CA GLY A 30 24.71 3.07 -3.62
C GLY A 30 23.31 3.26 -3.11
N SER A 31 22.77 4.47 -3.16
CA SER A 31 21.42 4.73 -2.67
C SER A 31 20.52 3.72 -3.34
N LYS A 32 19.90 2.83 -2.53
CA LYS A 32 19.04 1.80 -3.09
C LYS A 32 17.91 2.51 -3.81
N HIS A 33 17.75 2.22 -5.09
CA HIS A 33 16.65 2.75 -5.87
C HIS A 33 15.46 1.81 -5.75
N TYR A 34 14.28 2.35 -5.48
CA TYR A 34 13.05 1.60 -5.32
C TYR A 34 12.09 1.87 -6.47
N THR A 35 11.38 0.83 -6.87
CA THR A 35 10.27 0.95 -7.82
C THR A 35 8.96 0.64 -7.10
N VAL A 36 8.02 1.58 -7.15
CA VAL A 36 6.72 1.46 -6.49
C VAL A 36 5.63 1.40 -7.55
N GLY A 37 4.88 0.30 -7.59
CA GLY A 37 3.69 0.17 -8.41
C GLY A 37 2.48 0.82 -7.72
N ILE A 38 1.68 1.60 -8.44
CA ILE A 38 0.44 2.19 -7.94
C ILE A 38 -0.70 1.74 -8.86
N CYS A 39 -1.59 0.92 -8.30
CA CYS A 39 -2.85 0.54 -8.95
C CYS A 39 -3.98 1.36 -8.36
N GLN A 40 -4.49 2.32 -9.10
CA GLN A 40 -5.69 3.10 -8.75
C GLN A 40 -6.88 2.56 -9.51
N LEU A 41 -7.99 2.26 -8.81
CA LEU A 41 -9.18 1.66 -9.41
C LEU A 41 -9.79 2.55 -10.48
N VAL A 42 -9.99 3.83 -10.17
CA VAL A 42 -10.66 4.78 -11.07
C VAL A 42 -10.14 6.19 -10.81
N GLN A 43 -10.25 7.08 -11.79
CA GLN A 43 -10.00 8.50 -11.60
C GLN A 43 -11.14 9.12 -10.78
N HIS A 44 -10.76 9.66 -9.61
CA HIS A 44 -11.66 10.32 -8.69
C HIS A 44 -10.85 11.23 -7.76
N ASP A 45 -11.33 12.44 -7.50
CA ASP A 45 -10.59 13.46 -6.73
C ASP A 45 -10.02 12.95 -5.40
N ALA A 46 -10.79 12.12 -4.67
CA ALA A 46 -10.35 11.55 -3.40
C ALA A 46 -9.24 10.51 -3.59
N LEU A 47 -9.33 9.65 -4.61
CA LEU A 47 -8.31 8.65 -4.91
C LEU A 47 -7.04 9.30 -5.46
N ASP A 48 -7.19 10.32 -6.31
CA ASP A 48 -6.08 11.11 -6.85
C ASP A 48 -5.33 11.81 -5.72
N ALA A 49 -6.05 12.37 -4.73
CA ALA A 49 -5.46 12.98 -3.54
C ALA A 49 -4.72 11.96 -2.66
N ALA A 50 -5.28 10.76 -2.48
CA ALA A 50 -4.63 9.69 -1.72
C ALA A 50 -3.35 9.20 -2.42
N THR A 51 -3.40 8.96 -3.73
CA THR A 51 -2.22 8.62 -4.55
C THR A 51 -1.14 9.70 -4.45
N LYS A 52 -1.54 10.98 -4.60
CA LYS A 52 -0.61 12.10 -4.48
C LYS A 52 0.04 12.15 -3.10
N GLY A 53 -0.75 12.06 -2.03
CA GLY A 53 -0.23 12.09 -0.65
C GLY A 53 0.76 10.96 -0.37
N PHE A 54 0.48 9.76 -0.87
CA PHE A 54 1.40 8.63 -0.77
C PHE A 54 2.72 8.88 -1.51
N ARG A 55 2.67 9.38 -2.75
CA ARG A 55 3.87 9.70 -3.55
C ARG A 55 4.72 10.78 -2.87
N ASP A 56 4.07 11.84 -2.39
CA ASP A 56 4.75 12.92 -1.69
C ASP A 56 5.51 12.37 -0.47
N ALA A 57 4.85 11.57 0.37
CA ALA A 57 5.45 11.00 1.57
C ALA A 57 6.62 10.06 1.27
N ILE A 58 6.52 9.20 0.26
CA ILE A 58 7.62 8.32 -0.17
C ILE A 58 8.78 9.14 -0.74
N THR A 59 8.48 10.15 -1.55
CA THR A 59 9.50 11.04 -2.13
C THR A 59 10.24 11.83 -1.03
N ASP A 60 9.52 12.35 -0.05
CA ASP A 60 10.10 13.06 1.09
C ASP A 60 10.97 12.15 1.97
N ALA A 61 10.56 10.90 2.14
CA ALA A 61 11.29 9.93 2.97
C ALA A 61 12.55 9.38 2.31
N LEU A 62 12.52 9.12 1.01
CA LEU A 62 13.60 8.42 0.29
C LEU A 62 14.46 9.34 -0.57
N GLY A 63 13.95 10.53 -0.96
CA GLY A 63 14.51 11.39 -2.00
C GLY A 63 13.99 10.99 -3.38
N ALA A 64 13.69 12.00 -4.21
CA ALA A 64 13.12 11.80 -5.54
C ALA A 64 14.03 10.97 -6.48
N GLU A 65 15.33 11.06 -6.27
CA GLU A 65 16.35 10.32 -7.05
C GLU A 65 16.41 8.82 -6.71
N ASN A 66 15.79 8.40 -5.60
CA ASN A 66 15.85 7.03 -5.09
C ASN A 66 14.54 6.25 -5.30
N VAL A 67 13.53 6.83 -5.93
CA VAL A 67 12.24 6.17 -6.17
C VAL A 67 11.70 6.46 -7.57
N THR A 68 11.15 5.42 -8.19
CA THR A 68 10.35 5.51 -9.42
C THR A 68 8.95 5.00 -9.14
N PHE A 69 7.93 5.70 -9.63
CA PHE A 69 6.54 5.29 -9.54
C PHE A 69 6.04 4.80 -10.89
N ASP A 70 5.55 3.56 -10.94
CA ASP A 70 4.72 3.03 -12.04
C ASP A 70 3.26 3.17 -11.64
N GLU A 71 2.63 4.26 -12.09
CA GLU A 71 1.26 4.62 -11.71
C GLU A 71 0.29 4.29 -12.84
N GLN A 72 -0.68 3.43 -12.56
CA GLN A 72 -1.66 2.97 -13.52
C GLN A 72 -3.08 3.06 -12.97
N ASN A 73 -4.03 3.39 -13.85
CA ASN A 73 -5.45 3.54 -13.54
C ASN A 73 -6.25 2.48 -14.27
N ALA A 74 -7.10 1.76 -13.53
CA ALA A 74 -7.88 0.65 -14.05
C ALA A 74 -9.22 1.08 -14.68
N ALA A 75 -9.54 2.36 -14.70
CA ALA A 75 -10.76 2.93 -15.26
C ALA A 75 -12.07 2.29 -14.74
N GLY A 76 -12.06 1.82 -13.49
CA GLY A 76 -13.20 1.18 -12.82
C GLY A 76 -13.36 -0.32 -13.13
N ASP A 77 -12.40 -0.93 -13.82
CA ASP A 77 -12.48 -2.35 -14.21
C ASP A 77 -11.55 -3.24 -13.38
N SER A 78 -12.14 -4.17 -12.63
CA SER A 78 -11.40 -5.13 -11.78
C SER A 78 -10.48 -6.06 -12.59
N ALA A 79 -10.82 -6.43 -13.83
CA ALA A 79 -9.95 -7.24 -14.67
C ALA A 79 -8.71 -6.45 -15.11
N THR A 80 -8.87 -5.16 -15.32
CA THR A 80 -7.75 -4.25 -15.58
C THR A 80 -6.87 -4.10 -14.32
N CYS A 81 -7.43 -4.01 -13.09
CA CYS A 81 -6.64 -4.05 -11.86
C CYS A 81 -5.78 -5.31 -11.79
N ALA A 82 -6.33 -6.49 -12.09
CA ALA A 82 -5.59 -7.74 -12.10
C ALA A 82 -4.44 -7.72 -13.13
N THR A 83 -4.68 -7.16 -14.31
CA THR A 83 -3.65 -7.01 -15.36
C THR A 83 -2.51 -6.11 -14.89
N ILE A 84 -2.83 -4.96 -14.29
CA ILE A 84 -1.87 -3.99 -13.73
C ILE A 84 -1.02 -4.65 -12.64
N CYS A 85 -1.67 -5.27 -11.64
CA CYS A 85 -0.97 -5.89 -10.52
C CYS A 85 -0.05 -7.06 -10.97
N ASN A 86 -0.48 -7.89 -11.92
CA ASN A 86 0.38 -8.90 -12.53
C ASN A 86 1.56 -8.31 -13.28
N GLY A 87 1.38 -7.14 -13.92
CA GLY A 87 2.45 -6.36 -14.53
C GLY A 87 3.50 -5.93 -13.51
N PHE A 88 3.09 -5.40 -12.36
CA PHE A 88 3.97 -5.02 -11.26
C PHE A 88 4.78 -6.21 -10.71
N VAL A 89 4.12 -7.36 -10.52
CA VAL A 89 4.80 -8.60 -10.10
C VAL A 89 5.85 -9.01 -11.12
N SER A 90 5.50 -8.97 -12.41
CA SER A 90 6.40 -9.37 -13.50
C SER A 90 7.60 -8.42 -13.64
N SER A 91 7.42 -7.13 -13.37
CA SER A 91 8.49 -6.12 -13.40
C SER A 91 9.31 -6.08 -12.10
N GLY A 92 8.86 -6.77 -11.04
CA GLY A 92 9.58 -6.88 -9.78
C GLY A 92 9.62 -5.57 -8.99
N VAL A 93 8.48 -4.88 -8.86
CA VAL A 93 8.40 -3.67 -8.02
C VAL A 93 8.68 -4.00 -6.55
N ASP A 94 9.21 -3.04 -5.80
CA ASP A 94 9.56 -3.22 -4.39
C ASP A 94 8.34 -3.08 -3.45
N LEU A 95 7.29 -2.39 -3.89
CA LEU A 95 6.08 -2.11 -3.13
C LEU A 95 4.91 -1.88 -4.09
N ILE A 96 3.70 -2.28 -3.70
CA ILE A 96 2.46 -1.96 -4.41
C ILE A 96 1.59 -1.08 -3.51
N LEU A 97 1.17 0.09 -4.01
CA LEU A 97 0.01 0.82 -3.48
C LEU A 97 -1.24 0.34 -4.22
N ALA A 98 -2.20 -0.17 -3.47
CA ALA A 98 -3.53 -0.53 -3.96
C ALA A 98 -4.54 0.53 -3.48
N ASN A 99 -5.01 1.36 -4.41
CA ASN A 99 -5.92 2.47 -4.12
C ASN A 99 -7.35 2.10 -4.53
N ALA A 100 -8.17 1.83 -3.56
CA ALA A 100 -9.52 1.29 -3.52
C ALA A 100 -9.60 -0.25 -3.38
N THR A 101 -10.77 -0.73 -2.95
CA THR A 101 -11.02 -2.15 -2.61
C THR A 101 -10.68 -3.10 -3.77
N GLY A 102 -11.16 -2.84 -4.98
CA GLY A 102 -10.88 -3.70 -6.12
C GLY A 102 -9.41 -3.77 -6.52
N ALA A 103 -8.65 -2.70 -6.31
CA ALA A 103 -7.19 -2.69 -6.50
C ALA A 103 -6.49 -3.55 -5.42
N LEU A 104 -6.96 -3.49 -4.16
CA LEU A 104 -6.44 -4.33 -3.08
C LEU A 104 -6.69 -5.82 -3.34
N GLU A 105 -7.90 -6.18 -3.74
CA GLU A 105 -8.26 -7.57 -4.10
C GLU A 105 -7.34 -8.11 -5.19
N ALA A 106 -7.13 -7.31 -6.25
CA ALA A 106 -6.26 -7.67 -7.37
C ALA A 106 -4.78 -7.82 -6.95
N ALA A 107 -4.26 -6.89 -6.15
CA ALA A 107 -2.88 -6.95 -5.64
C ALA A 107 -2.66 -8.15 -4.72
N ALA A 108 -3.61 -8.41 -3.81
CA ALA A 108 -3.57 -9.56 -2.89
C ALA A 108 -3.63 -10.91 -3.60
N ALA A 109 -4.35 -10.98 -4.74
CA ALA A 109 -4.39 -12.16 -5.59
C ALA A 109 -3.08 -12.35 -6.39
N ALA A 110 -2.43 -11.25 -6.80
CA ALA A 110 -1.25 -11.29 -7.66
C ALA A 110 0.03 -11.71 -6.93
N THR A 111 0.20 -11.35 -5.64
CA THR A 111 1.44 -11.64 -4.91
C THR A 111 1.22 -11.88 -3.42
N LYS A 112 2.10 -12.72 -2.84
CA LYS A 112 2.22 -12.92 -1.39
C LYS A 112 3.58 -12.46 -0.85
N ASP A 113 4.47 -11.99 -1.74
CA ASP A 113 5.85 -11.66 -1.41
C ASP A 113 6.10 -10.15 -1.45
N ILE A 114 5.60 -9.45 -2.47
CA ILE A 114 5.74 -8.00 -2.58
C ILE A 114 4.84 -7.33 -1.54
N PRO A 115 5.36 -6.42 -0.69
CA PRO A 115 4.54 -5.66 0.24
C PRO A 115 3.43 -4.88 -0.48
N ILE A 116 2.23 -4.88 0.10
CA ILE A 116 1.05 -4.19 -0.41
C ILE A 116 0.56 -3.22 0.65
N LEU A 117 0.41 -1.95 0.29
CA LEU A 117 -0.27 -0.95 1.11
C LEU A 117 -1.61 -0.60 0.47
N GLY A 118 -2.71 -0.81 1.21
CA GLY A 118 -4.04 -0.41 0.80
C GLY A 118 -4.39 0.99 1.30
N THR A 119 -5.08 1.76 0.47
CA THR A 119 -5.71 3.04 0.86
C THR A 119 -7.07 3.15 0.21
N ALA A 120 -7.97 3.95 0.74
CA ALA A 120 -9.36 4.04 0.29
C ALA A 120 -10.04 2.65 0.24
N VAL A 121 -9.76 1.82 1.23
CA VAL A 121 -10.32 0.48 1.41
C VAL A 121 -11.32 0.53 2.55
N THR A 122 -12.57 0.23 2.25
CA THR A 122 -13.66 0.32 3.21
C THR A 122 -13.49 -0.70 4.35
N GLU A 123 -13.40 -1.99 4.03
CA GLU A 123 -13.30 -3.05 5.03
C GLU A 123 -12.44 -4.19 4.50
N TYR A 124 -11.31 -4.44 5.18
CA TYR A 124 -10.30 -5.40 4.72
C TYR A 124 -10.74 -6.85 4.85
N GLY A 125 -11.54 -7.18 5.86
CA GLY A 125 -12.05 -8.53 6.05
C GLY A 125 -12.91 -8.97 4.89
N VAL A 126 -13.85 -8.12 4.47
CA VAL A 126 -14.72 -8.37 3.32
C VAL A 126 -13.93 -8.41 2.01
N ALA A 127 -13.03 -7.42 1.81
CA ALA A 127 -12.21 -7.34 0.61
C ALA A 127 -11.32 -8.58 0.40
N LEU A 128 -10.82 -9.17 1.48
CA LEU A 128 -9.86 -10.27 1.43
C LEU A 128 -10.44 -11.62 1.85
N GLY A 129 -11.75 -11.69 2.14
CA GLY A 129 -12.43 -12.91 2.58
C GLY A 129 -11.90 -13.44 3.92
N ILE A 130 -11.58 -12.53 4.87
CA ILE A 130 -11.06 -12.89 6.20
C ILE A 130 -12.22 -12.99 7.18
N ASP A 131 -12.57 -14.21 7.59
CA ASP A 131 -13.59 -14.45 8.59
C ASP A 131 -13.17 -13.88 9.97
N ASN A 132 -14.14 -13.26 10.66
CA ASN A 132 -13.93 -12.66 11.99
C ASN A 132 -12.75 -11.67 12.03
N PHE A 133 -12.66 -10.82 11.00
CA PHE A 133 -11.60 -9.81 10.91
C PHE A 133 -11.51 -8.95 12.16
N SER A 134 -10.32 -8.86 12.74
CA SER A 134 -10.05 -8.17 14.00
C SER A 134 -9.24 -6.86 13.84
N GLY A 135 -9.17 -6.33 12.60
CA GLY A 135 -8.43 -5.11 12.30
C GLY A 135 -6.97 -5.32 11.90
N THR A 136 -6.52 -6.58 11.78
CA THR A 136 -5.17 -6.90 11.31
C THR A 136 -5.23 -7.93 10.19
N VAL A 137 -4.69 -7.58 9.02
CA VAL A 137 -4.61 -8.48 7.86
C VAL A 137 -3.47 -9.47 8.02
N GLY A 138 -2.27 -8.99 8.33
CA GLY A 138 -1.05 -9.79 8.38
C GLY A 138 -0.46 -10.12 7.00
N GLY A 139 0.54 -10.99 6.99
CA GLY A 139 1.27 -11.33 5.76
C GLY A 139 1.98 -10.13 5.16
N ASN A 140 1.86 -9.96 3.86
CA ASN A 140 2.47 -8.87 3.10
C ASN A 140 1.55 -7.64 2.92
N ILE A 141 0.40 -7.59 3.59
CA ILE A 141 -0.63 -6.54 3.40
C ILE A 141 -0.78 -5.68 4.65
N SER A 142 -0.78 -4.37 4.48
CA SER A 142 -1.13 -3.37 5.48
C SER A 142 -1.82 -2.18 4.80
N GLY A 143 -2.27 -1.21 5.57
CA GLY A 143 -2.88 0.00 4.99
C GLY A 143 -3.81 0.74 5.94
N THR A 144 -4.67 1.57 5.36
CA THR A 144 -5.66 2.39 6.06
C THR A 144 -7.06 2.02 5.61
N SER A 145 -8.03 2.01 6.55
CA SER A 145 -9.46 1.83 6.25
C SER A 145 -10.15 3.19 6.24
N ASP A 146 -11.13 3.33 5.35
CA ASP A 146 -12.03 4.49 5.28
C ASP A 146 -13.47 4.12 5.65
N LEU A 147 -13.67 3.01 6.36
CA LEU A 147 -14.99 2.57 6.78
C LEU A 147 -15.73 3.64 7.57
N ALA A 148 -16.82 4.12 7.00
CA ALA A 148 -17.70 5.09 7.64
C ALA A 148 -18.54 4.44 8.77
N PRO A 149 -19.02 5.21 9.76
CA PRO A 149 -19.90 4.70 10.82
C PRO A 149 -21.33 4.49 10.26
N LEU A 150 -21.54 3.35 9.58
CA LEU A 150 -22.73 3.05 8.79
C LEU A 150 -24.03 3.01 9.63
N ASP A 151 -23.95 2.56 10.88
CA ASP A 151 -25.04 2.58 11.86
C ASP A 151 -25.48 4.01 12.18
N GLN A 152 -24.53 4.93 12.33
CA GLN A 152 -24.83 6.34 12.54
C GLN A 152 -25.41 7.01 11.30
N GLN A 153 -24.98 6.61 10.10
CA GLN A 153 -25.57 7.08 8.84
C GLN A 153 -27.04 6.64 8.72
N ALA A 154 -27.35 5.39 9.07
CA ALA A 154 -28.71 4.90 9.12
C ALA A 154 -29.56 5.62 10.18
N ALA A 155 -28.99 5.86 11.38
CA ALA A 155 -29.66 6.61 12.45
C ALA A 155 -29.96 8.06 12.03
N MET A 156 -29.02 8.72 11.37
CA MET A 156 -29.21 10.07 10.83
C MET A 156 -30.36 10.12 9.80
N LEU A 157 -30.50 9.09 8.95
CA LEU A 157 -31.60 9.01 7.99
C LEU A 157 -32.96 8.95 8.72
N THR A 158 -33.08 8.13 9.75
CA THR A 158 -34.33 8.01 10.54
C THR A 158 -34.60 9.27 11.37
N GLU A 159 -33.60 10.00 11.81
CA GLU A 159 -33.74 11.29 12.49
C GLU A 159 -34.27 12.37 11.53
N LEU A 160 -33.73 12.45 10.34
CA LEU A 160 -34.11 13.44 9.32
C LEU A 160 -35.47 13.13 8.68
N PHE A 161 -35.82 11.86 8.58
CA PHE A 161 -37.04 11.38 7.93
C PHE A 161 -37.81 10.37 8.81
N PRO A 162 -38.37 10.81 9.97
CA PRO A 162 -38.95 9.90 10.96
C PRO A 162 -40.17 9.14 10.45
N ASP A 163 -40.87 9.64 9.45
CA ASP A 163 -42.05 9.01 8.84
C ASP A 163 -41.73 8.10 7.65
N ALA A 164 -40.46 7.98 7.27
CA ALA A 164 -40.05 7.11 6.18
C ALA A 164 -40.34 5.64 6.47
N LYS A 165 -41.07 4.96 5.58
CA LYS A 165 -41.38 3.52 5.66
C LYS A 165 -40.70 2.71 4.54
N ASN A 166 -40.26 3.37 3.51
CA ASN A 166 -39.59 2.75 2.38
C ASN A 166 -38.35 3.54 2.02
N VAL A 167 -37.19 2.89 2.07
CA VAL A 167 -35.90 3.46 1.70
C VAL A 167 -35.31 2.68 0.54
N GLY A 168 -34.90 3.38 -0.51
CA GLY A 168 -34.19 2.78 -1.65
C GLY A 168 -32.69 2.94 -1.47
N ILE A 169 -31.93 1.86 -1.68
CA ILE A 169 -30.46 1.86 -1.64
C ILE A 169 -29.95 1.55 -3.05
N ILE A 170 -29.11 2.44 -3.59
CA ILE A 170 -28.39 2.22 -4.84
C ILE A 170 -26.96 1.85 -4.50
N TYR A 171 -26.48 0.72 -5.01
CA TYR A 171 -25.14 0.22 -4.76
C TYR A 171 -24.58 -0.54 -5.96
N CYS A 172 -23.25 -0.72 -6.01
CA CYS A 172 -22.58 -1.52 -7.02
C CYS A 172 -22.52 -2.99 -6.55
N SER A 173 -23.30 -3.88 -7.17
CA SER A 173 -23.32 -5.31 -6.79
C SER A 173 -22.05 -6.08 -7.16
N GLY A 174 -21.19 -5.50 -8.00
CA GLY A 174 -19.89 -6.07 -8.38
C GLY A 174 -18.73 -5.67 -7.46
N GLU A 175 -18.98 -4.86 -6.43
CA GLU A 175 -17.97 -4.38 -5.49
C GLU A 175 -18.27 -4.85 -4.06
N ALA A 176 -17.37 -5.61 -3.46
CA ALA A 176 -17.54 -6.20 -2.13
C ALA A 176 -17.82 -5.15 -1.04
N ASN A 177 -17.10 -4.02 -1.06
CA ASN A 177 -17.32 -2.89 -0.15
C ASN A 177 -18.71 -2.26 -0.31
N SER A 178 -19.21 -2.16 -1.54
CA SER A 178 -20.53 -1.57 -1.84
C SER A 178 -21.66 -2.47 -1.32
N VAL A 179 -21.55 -3.77 -1.54
CA VAL A 179 -22.48 -4.78 -0.99
C VAL A 179 -22.48 -4.75 0.54
N TYR A 180 -21.31 -4.80 1.17
CA TYR A 180 -21.17 -4.76 2.63
C TYR A 180 -21.83 -3.51 3.24
N GLN A 181 -21.57 -2.34 2.69
CA GLN A 181 -22.18 -1.09 3.19
C GLN A 181 -23.69 -1.10 3.03
N ALA A 182 -24.20 -1.56 1.89
CA ALA A 182 -25.65 -1.66 1.63
C ALA A 182 -26.32 -2.61 2.64
N ASP A 183 -25.73 -3.77 2.91
CA ASP A 183 -26.27 -4.75 3.86
C ASP A 183 -26.30 -4.23 5.30
N VAL A 184 -25.23 -3.57 5.75
CA VAL A 184 -25.17 -2.99 7.10
C VAL A 184 -26.20 -1.88 7.27
N VAL A 185 -26.31 -0.94 6.32
CA VAL A 185 -27.28 0.14 6.37
C VAL A 185 -28.70 -0.40 6.31
N LYS A 186 -28.97 -1.36 5.42
CA LYS A 186 -30.27 -2.04 5.31
C LYS A 186 -30.67 -2.67 6.65
N ALA A 187 -29.79 -3.47 7.26
CA ALA A 187 -30.07 -4.13 8.53
C ALA A 187 -30.33 -3.13 9.68
N ALA A 188 -29.67 -1.97 9.67
CA ALA A 188 -29.87 -0.92 10.64
C ALA A 188 -31.24 -0.22 10.45
N LEU A 189 -31.62 0.06 9.19
CA LEU A 189 -32.92 0.68 8.86
C LEU A 189 -34.09 -0.25 9.15
N GLU A 190 -33.99 -1.54 8.83
CA GLU A 190 -35.02 -2.55 9.16
C GLU A 190 -35.29 -2.64 10.67
N LYS A 191 -34.23 -2.55 11.51
CA LYS A 191 -34.37 -2.48 12.97
C LYS A 191 -35.10 -1.23 13.45
N SER A 192 -35.03 -0.15 12.68
CA SER A 192 -35.67 1.13 12.95
C SER A 192 -37.12 1.18 12.43
N GLY A 193 -37.60 0.14 11.75
CA GLY A 193 -38.97 0.01 11.25
C GLY A 193 -39.22 0.64 9.88
N CYS A 194 -38.16 0.79 9.08
CA CYS A 194 -38.22 1.18 7.67
C CYS A 194 -38.31 -0.04 6.76
#